data_c7ddbfc038d0c9fdaefd2c4666c29bd7
#
_entry.id   c7ddbfc038d0c9fdaefd2c4666c29bd7
#
_cell.length_a   1.000
_cell.length_b   1.000
_cell.length_c   1.000
_cell.angle_alpha   90.00
_cell.angle_beta   90.00
_cell.angle_gamma   90.00
#
_symmetry.space_group_name_H-M   'P 1'
#
loop_
_entity.id
_entity.type
_entity.pdbx_description
1 polymer ?
#
loop_
_entity_poly.entity_id
_entity_poly.type
_entity_poly.pdbx_seq_one_letter_code
_entity_poly.pdbx_strand_id
1 'polypeptide(L)'
;MQTTSFITLLVTPSLSRGYIDTLALHLPKLGVDWIMYRSQSDAFLPHFVQTLTPFHKTLLLNLPFTSLPHILESSLQFGGVHLKSHLLDYISPLKMAYDKQMDAKKLIGYSAHNVDEVIYALELGADYCTLSPICATPNKGKALGLEVFEHIPYALRSRVIALGGMTKDLIPYLQSLGVGGFAGIRCFGITL
;
A
#
# COMPACT_ATOMS: atom_id res chain seq x y z
N MET A 1 -24.12 -7.85 -2.54
CA MET A 1 -22.70 -7.76 -2.89
C MET A 1 -22.21 -6.37 -2.49
N GLN A 2 -21.39 -6.23 -1.45
CA GLN A 2 -20.74 -4.96 -1.18
C GLN A 2 -19.73 -4.74 -2.31
N THR A 3 -19.93 -3.72 -3.13
CA THR A 3 -18.93 -3.24 -4.07
C THR A 3 -17.79 -2.69 -3.25
N THR A 4 -16.72 -3.47 -3.07
CA THR A 4 -15.47 -2.96 -2.54
C THR A 4 -15.01 -1.85 -3.48
N SER A 5 -14.88 -0.62 -2.97
CA SER A 5 -14.41 0.51 -3.77
C SER A 5 -12.99 0.22 -4.27
N PHE A 6 -12.75 0.50 -5.55
CA PHE A 6 -11.41 0.39 -6.14
C PHE A 6 -10.46 1.41 -5.50
N ILE A 7 -9.37 0.95 -4.92
CA ILE A 7 -8.43 1.76 -4.12
C ILE A 7 -7.35 2.38 -4.99
N THR A 8 -7.16 3.67 -4.82
CA THR A 8 -6.04 4.41 -5.41
C THR A 8 -4.99 4.70 -4.32
N LEU A 9 -3.83 4.04 -4.41
CA LEU A 9 -2.75 4.15 -3.41
C LEU A 9 -1.57 4.96 -3.97
N LEU A 10 -1.29 6.11 -3.36
CA LEU A 10 -0.07 6.86 -3.61
C LEU A 10 1.06 6.33 -2.71
N VAL A 11 2.13 5.85 -3.32
CA VAL A 11 3.37 5.47 -2.62
C VAL A 11 4.35 6.63 -2.74
N THR A 12 4.83 7.16 -1.61
CA THR A 12 5.76 8.30 -1.66
C THR A 12 7.12 7.90 -2.28
N PRO A 13 7.73 8.78 -3.06
CA PRO A 13 9.12 8.65 -3.52
C PRO A 13 10.10 8.92 -2.36
N SER A 14 11.31 9.35 -2.66
CA SER A 14 12.21 9.91 -1.64
C SER A 14 11.56 11.10 -0.95
N LEU A 15 11.48 11.07 0.37
CA LEU A 15 10.78 12.08 1.15
C LEU A 15 11.67 13.27 1.49
N SER A 16 11.08 14.45 1.43
CA SER A 16 11.58 15.71 1.98
C SER A 16 10.40 16.52 2.54
N ARG A 17 10.66 17.53 3.36
CA ARG A 17 9.59 18.45 3.82
C ARG A 17 8.87 19.07 2.62
N GLY A 18 9.62 19.61 1.65
CA GLY A 18 9.05 20.23 0.46
C GLY A 18 8.15 19.29 -0.34
N TYR A 19 8.51 17.99 -0.47
CA TYR A 19 7.64 17.02 -1.11
C TYR A 19 6.31 16.83 -0.33
N ILE A 20 6.37 16.71 0.99
CA ILE A 20 5.17 16.54 1.83
C ILE A 20 4.24 17.74 1.70
N ASP A 21 4.79 18.96 1.76
CA ASP A 21 4.04 20.20 1.63
C ASP A 21 3.42 20.34 0.23
N THR A 22 4.17 20.01 -0.82
CA THR A 22 3.67 19.99 -2.20
C THR A 22 2.57 18.92 -2.37
N LEU A 23 2.74 17.73 -1.79
CA LEU A 23 1.72 16.69 -1.81
C LEU A 23 0.41 17.20 -1.18
N ALA A 24 0.47 17.85 -0.01
CA ALA A 24 -0.69 18.40 0.68
C ALA A 24 -1.45 19.41 -0.18
N LEU A 25 -0.74 20.29 -0.89
CA LEU A 25 -1.37 21.28 -1.79
C LEU A 25 -2.13 20.64 -2.98
N HIS A 26 -1.64 19.50 -3.48
CA HIS A 26 -2.24 18.82 -4.63
C HIS A 26 -3.29 17.76 -4.23
N LEU A 27 -3.22 17.24 -2.99
CA LEU A 27 -3.99 16.11 -2.53
C LEU A 27 -5.51 16.21 -2.77
N PRO A 28 -6.18 17.39 -2.60
CA PRO A 28 -7.60 17.52 -2.88
C PRO A 28 -8.01 17.21 -4.33
N LYS A 29 -7.07 17.29 -5.27
CA LYS A 29 -7.32 17.09 -6.72
C LYS A 29 -6.83 15.74 -7.24
N LEU A 30 -6.12 14.94 -6.42
CA LEU A 30 -5.44 13.74 -6.90
C LEU A 30 -6.34 12.51 -7.02
N GLY A 31 -7.51 12.49 -6.38
CA GLY A 31 -8.37 11.32 -6.35
C GLY A 31 -7.68 10.10 -5.70
N VAL A 32 -6.90 10.32 -4.64
CA VAL A 32 -6.16 9.31 -3.90
C VAL A 32 -6.95 8.92 -2.66
N ASP A 33 -7.05 7.62 -2.39
CA ASP A 33 -7.72 7.10 -1.20
C ASP A 33 -6.74 6.86 -0.06
N TRP A 34 -5.59 6.23 -0.37
CA TRP A 34 -4.56 5.86 0.58
C TRP A 34 -3.22 6.51 0.21
N ILE A 35 -2.42 6.85 1.23
CA ILE A 35 -1.09 7.42 1.07
C ILE A 35 -0.12 6.62 1.91
N MET A 36 0.92 6.06 1.27
CA MET A 36 1.94 5.27 1.94
C MET A 36 3.20 6.09 2.16
N TYR A 37 3.55 6.33 3.41
CA TYR A 37 4.89 6.78 3.80
C TYR A 37 5.86 5.63 3.56
N ARG A 38 6.65 5.69 2.51
CA ARG A 38 7.68 4.71 2.18
C ARG A 38 9.05 5.34 2.32
N SER A 39 9.82 4.93 3.33
CA SER A 39 11.15 5.51 3.59
C SER A 39 12.08 4.47 4.21
N GLN A 40 13.37 4.78 4.21
CA GLN A 40 14.40 4.08 5.00
C GLN A 40 14.58 4.72 6.39
N SER A 41 13.93 5.83 6.67
CA SER A 41 14.04 6.61 7.89
C SER A 41 12.68 7.13 8.33
N ASP A 42 12.51 7.32 9.61
CA ASP A 42 11.36 7.92 10.29
C ASP A 42 11.45 9.46 10.40
N ALA A 43 12.53 10.07 9.94
CA ALA A 43 12.87 11.48 10.14
C ALA A 43 11.75 12.48 9.77
N PHE A 44 10.87 12.13 8.82
CA PHE A 44 9.78 12.98 8.38
C PHE A 44 8.40 12.52 8.88
N LEU A 45 8.31 11.48 9.73
CA LEU A 45 7.02 10.95 10.21
C LEU A 45 6.17 12.02 10.89
N PRO A 46 6.69 12.80 11.87
CA PRO A 46 5.86 13.80 12.55
C PRO A 46 5.30 14.83 11.58
N HIS A 47 6.13 15.33 10.66
CA HIS A 47 5.71 16.30 9.66
C HIS A 47 4.70 15.70 8.69
N PHE A 48 4.91 14.46 8.21
CA PHE A 48 4.01 13.76 7.33
C PHE A 48 2.61 13.57 7.94
N VAL A 49 2.55 13.08 9.18
CA VAL A 49 1.29 12.86 9.89
C VAL A 49 0.59 14.19 10.14
N GLN A 50 1.30 15.17 10.71
CA GLN A 50 0.72 16.50 11.00
C GLN A 50 0.13 17.17 9.75
N THR A 51 0.85 17.07 8.63
CA THR A 51 0.47 17.74 7.37
C THR A 51 -0.68 17.03 6.66
N LEU A 52 -0.72 15.69 6.68
CA LEU A 52 -1.66 14.93 5.84
C LEU A 52 -2.91 14.42 6.57
N THR A 53 -2.91 14.32 7.91
CA THR A 53 -4.09 13.92 8.68
C THR A 53 -5.35 14.74 8.38
N PRO A 54 -5.28 16.09 8.19
CA PRO A 54 -6.46 16.90 7.91
C PRO A 54 -7.21 16.53 6.62
N PHE A 55 -6.58 15.77 5.72
CA PHE A 55 -7.23 15.35 4.47
C PHE A 55 -8.07 14.07 4.60
N HIS A 56 -8.13 13.48 5.79
CA HIS A 56 -8.92 12.27 6.08
C HIS A 56 -8.65 11.10 5.12
N LYS A 57 -7.40 10.99 4.64
CA LYS A 57 -6.94 9.84 3.84
C LYS A 57 -6.37 8.76 4.76
N THR A 58 -6.45 7.50 4.33
CA THR A 58 -5.78 6.42 5.05
C THR A 58 -4.26 6.55 4.88
N LEU A 59 -3.57 6.85 5.96
CA LEU A 59 -2.10 6.92 5.98
C LEU A 59 -1.54 5.54 6.35
N LEU A 60 -0.66 5.01 5.51
CA LEU A 60 0.01 3.72 5.69
C LEU A 60 1.50 3.93 5.92
N LEU A 61 2.10 3.09 6.76
CA LEU A 61 3.51 3.16 7.10
C LEU A 61 4.29 2.00 6.50
N ASN A 62 5.35 2.29 5.75
CA ASN A 62 6.33 1.31 5.24
C ASN A 62 7.75 1.77 5.56
N LEU A 63 8.32 1.18 6.60
CA LEU A 63 9.69 1.39 7.09
C LEU A 63 10.50 0.10 7.04
N PRO A 64 11.82 0.14 7.25
CA PRO A 64 12.64 -1.05 7.50
C PRO A 64 12.43 -1.56 8.93
N PHE A 65 11.24 -2.11 9.20
CA PHE A 65 10.92 -2.67 10.51
C PHE A 65 11.86 -3.81 10.90
N THR A 66 12.21 -3.88 12.17
CA THR A 66 13.16 -4.86 12.71
C THR A 66 12.53 -5.81 13.73
N SER A 67 11.35 -5.48 14.26
CA SER A 67 10.66 -6.29 15.26
C SER A 67 9.17 -5.94 15.34
N LEU A 68 8.38 -6.82 15.92
CA LEU A 68 6.95 -6.58 16.17
C LEU A 68 6.70 -5.34 17.08
N PRO A 69 7.41 -5.15 18.19
CA PRO A 69 7.28 -3.93 18.99
C PRO A 69 7.57 -2.67 18.16
N HIS A 70 8.61 -2.67 17.33
CA HIS A 70 8.93 -1.53 16.45
C HIS A 70 7.79 -1.22 15.47
N ILE A 71 7.13 -2.25 14.88
CA ILE A 71 5.96 -2.05 14.03
C ILE A 71 4.82 -1.41 14.81
N LEU A 72 4.48 -1.95 15.97
CA LEU A 72 3.36 -1.49 16.79
C LEU A 72 3.53 -0.04 17.23
N GLU A 73 4.70 0.31 17.76
CA GLU A 73 5.03 1.66 18.23
C GLU A 73 5.01 2.68 17.10
N SER A 74 5.71 2.39 15.99
CA SER A 74 5.81 3.30 14.85
C SER A 74 4.47 3.54 14.17
N SER A 75 3.55 2.58 14.20
CA SER A 75 2.26 2.64 13.51
C SER A 75 1.13 3.31 14.28
N LEU A 76 1.37 3.80 15.50
CA LEU A 76 0.30 4.32 16.38
C LEU A 76 -0.59 5.38 15.71
N GLN A 77 0.01 6.30 14.96
CA GLN A 77 -0.68 7.41 14.28
C GLN A 77 -1.11 7.09 12.84
N PHE A 78 -0.95 5.85 12.39
CA PHE A 78 -1.27 5.42 11.03
C PHE A 78 -2.52 4.56 11.00
N GLY A 79 -3.24 4.59 9.89
CA GLY A 79 -4.36 3.69 9.62
C GLY A 79 -3.94 2.24 9.34
N GLY A 80 -2.63 1.99 9.24
CA GLY A 80 -2.07 0.66 9.06
C GLY A 80 -0.61 0.67 8.64
N VAL A 81 -0.08 -0.52 8.39
CA VAL A 81 1.29 -0.73 7.92
C VAL A 81 1.31 -1.47 6.60
N HIS A 82 2.41 -1.32 5.87
CA HIS A 82 2.70 -2.12 4.69
C HIS A 82 4.05 -2.83 4.87
N LEU A 83 3.99 -4.13 5.03
CA LEU A 83 5.17 -4.96 5.28
C LEU A 83 5.90 -5.28 3.98
N LYS A 84 7.25 -5.26 4.04
CA LYS A 84 8.11 -5.74 2.95
C LYS A 84 8.09 -7.26 2.88
N SER A 85 8.43 -7.84 1.73
CA SER A 85 8.36 -9.28 1.49
C SER A 85 9.07 -10.14 2.54
N HIS A 86 10.21 -9.71 3.07
CA HIS A 86 10.95 -10.44 4.11
C HIS A 86 10.31 -10.39 5.52
N LEU A 87 9.20 -9.68 5.69
CA LEU A 87 8.48 -9.52 6.97
C LEU A 87 7.18 -10.34 7.01
N LEU A 88 7.06 -11.36 6.17
CA LEU A 88 5.87 -12.20 6.06
C LEU A 88 5.43 -12.79 7.42
N ASP A 89 6.38 -13.27 8.20
CA ASP A 89 6.13 -13.91 9.50
C ASP A 89 5.54 -12.96 10.55
N TYR A 90 5.61 -11.66 10.33
CA TYR A 90 4.99 -10.70 11.24
C TYR A 90 3.49 -10.48 10.99
N ILE A 91 2.91 -10.97 9.89
CA ILE A 91 1.49 -10.73 9.55
C ILE A 91 0.58 -11.26 10.65
N SER A 92 0.66 -12.55 10.97
CA SER A 92 -0.22 -13.18 11.98
C SER A 92 -0.03 -12.62 13.39
N PRO A 93 1.20 -12.44 13.90
CA PRO A 93 1.41 -11.81 15.20
C PRO A 93 0.87 -10.37 15.26
N LEU A 94 1.06 -9.60 14.19
CA LEU A 94 0.57 -8.23 14.09
C LEU A 94 -0.95 -8.18 14.03
N LYS A 95 -1.59 -9.08 13.27
CA LYS A 95 -3.04 -9.24 13.22
C LYS A 95 -3.61 -9.50 14.62
N MET A 96 -3.03 -10.45 15.34
CA MET A 96 -3.43 -10.75 16.72
C MET A 96 -3.27 -9.55 17.67
N ALA A 97 -2.20 -8.76 17.49
CA ALA A 97 -1.97 -7.57 18.31
C ALA A 97 -2.99 -6.47 18.01
N TYR A 98 -3.28 -6.21 16.73
CA TYR A 98 -4.28 -5.19 16.33
C TYR A 98 -5.71 -5.61 16.73
N ASP A 99 -6.07 -6.87 16.61
CA ASP A 99 -7.40 -7.36 17.01
C ASP A 99 -7.66 -7.25 18.53
N LYS A 100 -6.59 -7.17 19.35
CA LYS A 100 -6.69 -6.91 20.80
C LYS A 100 -6.84 -5.41 21.13
N GLN A 101 -6.46 -4.53 20.22
CA GLN A 101 -6.59 -3.08 20.39
C GLN A 101 -7.96 -2.65 19.84
N MET A 102 -8.91 -2.41 20.74
CA MET A 102 -10.33 -2.20 20.40
C MET A 102 -10.65 -0.86 19.72
N ASP A 103 -9.70 0.07 19.56
CA ASP A 103 -10.03 1.46 19.23
C ASP A 103 -10.12 1.81 17.74
N ALA A 104 -9.47 1.07 16.84
CA ALA A 104 -9.62 1.23 15.39
C ALA A 104 -9.02 0.05 14.62
N LYS A 105 -9.73 -0.43 13.61
CA LYS A 105 -9.21 -1.45 12.71
C LYS A 105 -8.03 -0.88 11.90
N LYS A 106 -6.81 -1.35 12.20
CA LYS A 106 -5.60 -1.04 11.43
C LYS A 106 -5.41 -2.02 10.28
N LEU A 107 -4.98 -1.51 9.13
CA LEU A 107 -4.71 -2.31 7.95
C LEU A 107 -3.31 -2.92 7.98
N ILE A 108 -3.20 -4.17 7.55
CA ILE A 108 -1.94 -4.88 7.32
C ILE A 108 -1.82 -5.14 5.82
N GLY A 109 -0.91 -4.41 5.16
CA GLY A 109 -0.56 -4.63 3.77
C GLY A 109 0.74 -5.43 3.65
N TYR A 110 0.91 -6.11 2.50
CA TYR A 110 2.11 -6.90 2.21
C TYR A 110 2.59 -6.69 0.78
N SER A 111 3.92 -6.63 0.60
CA SER A 111 4.57 -6.55 -0.72
C SER A 111 4.78 -7.95 -1.29
N ALA A 112 3.95 -8.37 -2.25
CA ALA A 112 4.06 -9.64 -2.94
C ALA A 112 4.70 -9.48 -4.33
N HIS A 113 5.43 -10.51 -4.77
CA HIS A 113 6.12 -10.56 -6.05
C HIS A 113 5.65 -11.71 -6.96
N ASN A 114 4.77 -12.56 -6.48
CA ASN A 114 4.13 -13.65 -7.21
C ASN A 114 2.76 -13.97 -6.60
N VAL A 115 2.01 -14.86 -7.26
CA VAL A 115 0.64 -15.26 -6.86
C VAL A 115 0.64 -16.02 -5.53
N ASP A 116 1.62 -16.90 -5.33
CA ASP A 116 1.68 -17.72 -4.10
C ASP A 116 1.91 -16.86 -2.86
N GLU A 117 2.78 -15.83 -2.96
CA GLU A 117 2.98 -14.84 -1.90
C GLU A 117 1.70 -14.05 -1.59
N VAL A 118 0.89 -13.69 -2.62
CA VAL A 118 -0.40 -13.03 -2.41
C VAL A 118 -1.32 -13.92 -1.61
N ILE A 119 -1.52 -15.17 -2.06
CA ILE A 119 -2.45 -16.11 -1.42
C ILE A 119 -2.02 -16.33 0.03
N TYR A 120 -0.76 -16.67 0.25
CA TYR A 120 -0.24 -16.99 1.57
C TYR A 120 -0.30 -15.81 2.55
N ALA A 121 0.07 -14.59 2.12
CA ALA A 121 -0.03 -13.42 2.97
C ALA A 121 -1.49 -13.11 3.37
N LEU A 122 -2.44 -13.27 2.44
CA LEU A 122 -3.86 -13.08 2.73
C LEU A 122 -4.42 -14.13 3.68
N GLU A 123 -3.95 -15.39 3.61
CA GLU A 123 -4.27 -16.48 4.55
C GLU A 123 -3.70 -16.20 5.94
N LEU A 124 -2.50 -15.63 6.06
CA LEU A 124 -1.90 -15.22 7.32
C LEU A 124 -2.62 -14.03 7.98
N GLY A 125 -3.55 -13.36 7.28
CA GLY A 125 -4.35 -12.28 7.82
C GLY A 125 -3.99 -10.87 7.33
N ALA A 126 -3.16 -10.73 6.28
CA ALA A 126 -3.00 -9.44 5.62
C ALA A 126 -4.36 -8.95 5.09
N ASP A 127 -4.64 -7.66 5.23
CA ASP A 127 -5.89 -7.08 4.71
C ASP A 127 -5.81 -6.88 3.19
N TYR A 128 -4.61 -6.58 2.67
CA TYR A 128 -4.35 -6.44 1.23
C TYR A 128 -2.90 -6.76 0.87
N CYS A 129 -2.66 -7.06 -0.41
CA CYS A 129 -1.31 -7.19 -0.95
C CYS A 129 -1.10 -6.19 -2.11
N THR A 130 0.10 -5.59 -2.20
CA THR A 130 0.55 -5.05 -3.49
C THR A 130 1.26 -6.14 -4.26
N LEU A 131 0.92 -6.33 -5.55
CA LEU A 131 1.61 -7.27 -6.44
C LEU A 131 2.45 -6.48 -7.45
N SER A 132 3.75 -6.74 -7.49
CA SER A 132 4.70 -5.96 -8.31
C SER A 132 5.93 -6.76 -8.77
N PRO A 133 6.53 -6.36 -9.93
CA PRO A 133 6.09 -5.32 -10.86
C PRO A 133 5.09 -5.85 -11.88
N ILE A 134 3.95 -5.18 -12.07
CA ILE A 134 2.96 -5.59 -13.09
C ILE A 134 3.44 -5.23 -14.49
N CYS A 135 3.82 -3.98 -14.74
CA CYS A 135 4.39 -3.53 -16.00
C CYS A 135 5.89 -3.26 -15.86
N ALA A 136 6.58 -3.18 -16.98
CA ALA A 136 8.00 -2.91 -17.02
C ALA A 136 8.35 -1.65 -16.22
N THR A 137 9.30 -1.77 -15.30
CA THR A 137 9.73 -0.69 -14.41
C THR A 137 11.25 -0.67 -14.33
N PRO A 138 11.89 0.49 -14.50
CA PRO A 138 13.35 0.59 -14.38
C PRO A 138 13.86 0.01 -13.06
N ASN A 139 14.96 -0.74 -13.12
CA ASN A 139 15.64 -1.35 -11.96
C ASN A 139 14.78 -2.37 -11.16
N LYS A 140 13.75 -2.94 -11.79
CA LYS A 140 12.94 -4.04 -11.26
C LYS A 140 13.13 -5.29 -12.12
N GLY A 141 12.85 -6.45 -11.56
CA GLY A 141 12.86 -7.72 -12.28
C GLY A 141 11.88 -7.75 -13.47
N LYS A 142 11.73 -8.92 -14.09
CA LYS A 142 10.77 -9.12 -15.18
C LYS A 142 9.35 -8.75 -14.73
N ALA A 143 8.65 -8.00 -15.58
CA ALA A 143 7.24 -7.69 -15.36
C ALA A 143 6.39 -8.98 -15.33
N LEU A 144 5.41 -9.02 -14.44
CA LEU A 144 4.50 -10.15 -14.29
C LEU A 144 3.44 -10.19 -15.41
N GLY A 145 3.13 -9.02 -16.01
CA GLY A 145 2.02 -8.88 -16.94
C GLY A 145 0.67 -8.73 -16.24
N LEU A 146 -0.31 -8.25 -16.98
CA LEU A 146 -1.68 -8.08 -16.45
C LEU A 146 -2.41 -9.43 -16.29
N GLU A 147 -2.03 -10.42 -17.08
CA GLU A 147 -2.54 -11.79 -17.02
C GLU A 147 -2.27 -12.49 -15.68
N VAL A 148 -1.33 -12.02 -14.89
CA VAL A 148 -1.02 -12.58 -13.56
C VAL A 148 -2.26 -12.56 -12.63
N PHE A 149 -3.16 -11.59 -12.79
CA PHE A 149 -4.36 -11.52 -11.97
C PHE A 149 -5.35 -12.67 -12.24
N GLU A 150 -5.32 -13.27 -13.43
CA GLU A 150 -6.17 -14.42 -13.77
C GLU A 150 -5.80 -15.67 -12.98
N HIS A 151 -4.53 -15.78 -12.54
CA HIS A 151 -4.02 -16.87 -11.70
C HIS A 151 -4.37 -16.70 -10.21
N ILE A 152 -4.85 -15.52 -9.80
CA ILE A 152 -5.31 -15.28 -8.42
C ILE A 152 -6.78 -15.71 -8.32
N PRO A 153 -7.19 -16.49 -7.28
CA PRO A 153 -8.59 -16.81 -7.04
C PRO A 153 -9.46 -15.56 -7.03
N TYR A 154 -10.57 -15.56 -7.78
CA TYR A 154 -11.40 -14.37 -7.98
C TYR A 154 -11.81 -13.69 -6.67
N ALA A 155 -12.15 -14.48 -5.65
CA ALA A 155 -12.54 -13.99 -4.31
C ALA A 155 -11.43 -13.18 -3.59
N LEU A 156 -10.17 -13.36 -3.99
CA LEU A 156 -9.02 -12.66 -3.38
C LEU A 156 -8.60 -11.41 -4.16
N ARG A 157 -8.99 -11.28 -5.45
CA ARG A 157 -8.53 -10.19 -6.32
C ARG A 157 -8.88 -8.80 -5.79
N SER A 158 -10.04 -8.66 -5.13
CA SER A 158 -10.47 -7.40 -4.50
C SER A 158 -9.58 -6.93 -3.35
N ARG A 159 -8.67 -7.77 -2.89
CA ARG A 159 -7.66 -7.48 -1.87
C ARG A 159 -6.26 -7.29 -2.47
N VAL A 160 -6.13 -7.26 -3.80
CA VAL A 160 -4.86 -7.09 -4.49
C VAL A 160 -4.80 -5.70 -5.14
N ILE A 161 -3.70 -5.00 -4.92
CA ILE A 161 -3.41 -3.69 -5.49
C ILE A 161 -2.26 -3.84 -6.50
N ALA A 162 -2.52 -3.51 -7.76
CA ALA A 162 -1.52 -3.55 -8.83
C ALA A 162 -0.46 -2.47 -8.63
N LEU A 163 0.83 -2.83 -8.68
CA LEU A 163 1.94 -1.88 -8.52
C LEU A 163 3.05 -2.14 -9.55
N GLY A 164 3.74 -1.08 -9.96
CA GLY A 164 4.88 -1.13 -10.86
C GLY A 164 4.53 -0.88 -12.32
N GLY A 165 5.00 0.24 -12.87
CA GLY A 165 4.74 0.68 -14.23
C GLY A 165 3.28 1.01 -14.53
N MET A 166 2.48 1.26 -13.49
CA MET A 166 1.03 1.49 -13.60
C MET A 166 0.72 2.90 -14.08
N THR A 167 -0.28 2.99 -14.93
CA THR A 167 -0.85 4.24 -15.46
C THR A 167 -2.36 4.25 -15.24
N LYS A 168 -2.98 5.43 -15.20
CA LYS A 168 -4.42 5.56 -14.89
C LYS A 168 -5.34 4.96 -15.95
N ASP A 169 -4.90 4.86 -17.18
CA ASP A 169 -5.63 4.23 -18.29
C ASP A 169 -5.84 2.73 -18.13
N LEU A 170 -5.03 2.07 -17.27
CA LEU A 170 -5.22 0.66 -16.93
C LEU A 170 -6.34 0.42 -15.91
N ILE A 171 -6.86 1.45 -15.24
CA ILE A 171 -7.88 1.31 -14.19
C ILE A 171 -9.12 0.53 -14.66
N PRO A 172 -9.75 0.87 -15.82
CA PRO A 172 -10.94 0.14 -16.27
C PRO A 172 -10.68 -1.36 -16.47
N TYR A 173 -9.49 -1.70 -16.97
CA TYR A 173 -9.10 -3.09 -17.18
C TYR A 173 -8.89 -3.83 -15.84
N LEU A 174 -8.19 -3.24 -14.88
CA LEU A 174 -8.03 -3.82 -13.54
C LEU A 174 -9.37 -4.05 -12.84
N GLN A 175 -10.28 -3.09 -12.97
CA GLN A 175 -11.64 -3.21 -12.43
C GLN A 175 -12.41 -4.38 -13.06
N SER A 176 -12.28 -4.59 -14.38
CA SER A 176 -12.93 -5.70 -15.09
C SER A 176 -12.41 -7.07 -14.63
N LEU A 177 -11.15 -7.14 -14.18
CA LEU A 177 -10.55 -8.35 -13.59
C LEU A 177 -10.92 -8.56 -12.12
N GLY A 178 -11.64 -7.63 -11.49
CA GLY A 178 -11.96 -7.68 -10.07
C GLY A 178 -10.81 -7.31 -9.14
N VAL A 179 -9.74 -6.67 -9.64
CA VAL A 179 -8.59 -6.22 -8.85
C VAL A 179 -9.00 -5.07 -7.94
N GLY A 180 -8.55 -5.08 -6.68
CA GLY A 180 -8.99 -4.16 -5.64
C GLY A 180 -8.46 -2.74 -5.75
N GLY A 181 -7.41 -2.50 -6.55
CA GLY A 181 -6.87 -1.15 -6.70
C GLY A 181 -5.59 -1.09 -7.51
N PHE A 182 -5.06 0.11 -7.64
CA PHE A 182 -3.74 0.33 -8.20
C PHE A 182 -2.90 1.26 -7.31
N ALA A 183 -1.59 1.08 -7.37
CA ALA A 183 -0.64 1.91 -6.65
C ALA A 183 0.42 2.49 -7.58
N GLY A 184 0.93 3.64 -7.24
CA GLY A 184 2.00 4.25 -8.00
C GLY A 184 2.78 5.31 -7.22
N ILE A 185 3.96 5.63 -7.75
CA ILE A 185 4.84 6.66 -7.23
C ILE A 185 4.73 7.92 -8.11
N ARG A 186 4.88 7.75 -9.45
CA ARG A 186 5.00 8.85 -10.41
C ARG A 186 3.71 9.15 -11.17
N CYS A 187 2.76 8.20 -11.22
CA CYS A 187 1.53 8.32 -11.99
C CYS A 187 0.57 9.41 -11.48
N PHE A 188 0.88 10.03 -10.35
CA PHE A 188 0.10 11.12 -9.76
C PHE A 188 0.62 12.53 -10.14
N GLY A 189 1.74 12.61 -10.88
CA GLY A 189 2.25 13.88 -11.39
C GLY A 189 2.81 14.84 -10.33
N ILE A 190 3.13 14.34 -9.13
CA ILE A 190 3.78 15.15 -8.09
C ILE A 190 5.30 15.04 -8.30
N THR A 191 5.87 16.10 -8.81
CA THR A 191 7.32 16.32 -8.93
C THR A 191 7.71 17.53 -8.11
N LEU A 192 8.93 17.48 -7.50
CA LEU A 192 9.57 18.68 -6.93
C LEU A 192 10.18 19.49 -8.04
#